data_95f51b88b657a4175c884986ad8f74ef
#
_entry.id   95f51b88b657a4175c884986ad8f74ef
#
_cell.length_a   1.000
_cell.length_b   1.000
_cell.length_c   1.000
_cell.angle_alpha   90.00
_cell.angle_beta   90.00
_cell.angle_gamma   90.00
#
_symmetry.space_group_name_H-M   'P 1'
#
loop_
_entity.id
_entity.type
_entity.pdbx_description
1 polymer ?
#
loop_
_entity_poly.entity_id
_entity_poly.type
_entity_poly.pdbx_seq_one_letter_code
_entity_poly.pdbx_strand_id
1 'polypeptide(L)'
;KIPFIDKIAARVSLRITQLDVVVETKTKDDVFVKLKISVQYVVIKDKVFEAVYKLDNPFNQITSFVFDVVRAEVPKLRLDDVFEKKDDIAIAVNREVQEAMNTYGYDIIKTLVTDIDPDEQVKHAMNRINASEREKVAAQYEGDAQRILIVEKAKAEAESKRLQGQGIADQRREIA
;
A
#
# COMPACT_ATOMS: atom_id res chain seq x y z
N LYS A 1 -39.58 -25.44 19.84
CA LYS A 1 -40.24 -24.15 20.15
C LYS A 1 -41.64 -24.43 20.66
N ILE A 2 -41.93 -24.01 21.91
CA ILE A 2 -43.29 -24.06 22.46
C ILE A 2 -43.94 -22.72 22.13
N PRO A 3 -44.97 -22.68 21.25
CA PRO A 3 -45.65 -21.43 20.95
C PRO A 3 -46.26 -20.87 22.23
N PHE A 4 -46.06 -19.61 22.54
CA PHE A 4 -46.42 -18.84 23.73
C PHE A 4 -45.38 -18.81 24.92
N ILE A 5 -44.35 -19.67 24.93
CA ILE A 5 -43.36 -19.66 26.02
C ILE A 5 -41.98 -19.20 25.51
N ASP A 6 -41.60 -19.65 24.33
CA ASP A 6 -40.29 -19.33 23.73
C ASP A 6 -40.34 -18.01 22.94
N LYS A 7 -39.53 -17.03 23.34
CA LYS A 7 -39.30 -15.80 22.61
C LYS A 7 -37.94 -15.86 21.89
N ILE A 8 -37.90 -15.37 20.64
CA ILE A 8 -36.64 -15.15 19.96
C ILE A 8 -36.00 -13.91 20.56
N ALA A 9 -34.88 -14.07 21.28
CA ALA A 9 -34.13 -12.97 21.89
C ALA A 9 -33.38 -12.14 20.89
N ALA A 10 -32.71 -12.80 19.94
CA ALA A 10 -31.96 -12.12 18.86
C ALA A 10 -31.86 -13.00 17.62
N ARG A 11 -31.58 -12.37 16.48
CA ARG A 11 -31.20 -13.03 15.23
C ARG A 11 -29.78 -12.61 14.88
N VAL A 12 -28.86 -13.55 14.78
CA VAL A 12 -27.44 -13.31 14.50
C VAL A 12 -27.12 -13.84 13.11
N SER A 13 -26.47 -13.03 12.31
CA SER A 13 -25.94 -13.43 11.01
C SER A 13 -24.60 -14.12 11.21
N LEU A 14 -24.44 -15.31 10.62
CA LEU A 14 -23.17 -16.03 10.57
C LEU A 14 -22.41 -15.74 9.26
N ARG A 15 -22.77 -14.68 8.54
CA ARG A 15 -22.07 -14.24 7.35
C ARG A 15 -20.92 -13.32 7.73
N ILE A 16 -19.88 -13.33 6.91
CA ILE A 16 -18.80 -12.35 7.03
C ILE A 16 -19.36 -10.97 6.79
N THR A 17 -19.08 -10.08 7.72
CA THR A 17 -19.47 -8.68 7.68
C THR A 17 -18.22 -7.82 7.59
N GLN A 18 -18.25 -6.76 6.81
CA GLN A 18 -17.17 -5.78 6.70
C GLN A 18 -17.56 -4.50 7.43
N LEU A 19 -16.61 -3.98 8.17
CA LEU A 19 -16.68 -2.67 8.83
C LEU A 19 -15.52 -1.81 8.29
N ASP A 20 -15.86 -0.67 7.74
CA ASP A 20 -14.89 0.33 7.31
C ASP A 20 -14.74 1.40 8.40
N VAL A 21 -13.50 1.60 8.83
CA VAL A 21 -13.13 2.57 9.87
C VAL A 21 -12.17 3.59 9.26
N VAL A 22 -12.45 4.88 9.43
CA VAL A 22 -11.55 5.96 9.02
C VAL A 22 -10.90 6.54 10.26
N VAL A 23 -9.58 6.48 10.33
CA VAL A 23 -8.79 6.98 11.45
C VAL A 23 -7.91 8.13 10.97
N GLU A 24 -8.07 9.28 11.59
CA GLU A 24 -7.16 10.40 11.39
C GLU A 24 -6.09 10.40 12.49
N THR A 25 -4.83 10.48 12.08
CA THR A 25 -3.68 10.49 12.98
C THR A 25 -2.52 11.27 12.35
N LYS A 26 -1.44 11.43 13.11
CA LYS A 26 -0.25 12.17 12.71
C LYS A 26 0.93 11.21 12.61
N THR A 27 1.72 11.32 11.56
CA THR A 27 2.94 10.55 11.37
C THR A 27 4.11 11.12 12.17
N LYS A 28 5.24 10.40 12.21
CA LYS A 28 6.47 10.83 12.89
C LYS A 28 7.05 12.14 12.35
N ASP A 29 6.84 12.42 11.09
CA ASP A 29 7.28 13.64 10.39
C ASP A 29 6.22 14.73 10.37
N ASP A 30 5.30 14.69 11.33
CA ASP A 30 4.30 15.71 11.62
C ASP A 30 3.23 15.92 10.53
N VAL A 31 3.02 14.93 9.67
CA VAL A 31 2.00 14.96 8.63
C VAL A 31 0.70 14.33 9.13
N PHE A 32 -0.43 15.02 8.94
CA PHE A 32 -1.74 14.43 9.19
C PHE A 32 -2.14 13.50 8.04
N VAL A 33 -2.62 12.31 8.42
CA VAL A 33 -3.06 11.28 7.48
C VAL A 33 -4.37 10.67 7.92
N LYS A 34 -5.23 10.37 6.96
CA LYS A 34 -6.46 9.59 7.14
C LYS A 34 -6.22 8.19 6.59
N LEU A 35 -6.32 7.20 7.46
CA LEU A 35 -6.24 5.80 7.07
C LEU A 35 -7.65 5.21 7.04
N LYS A 36 -8.00 4.58 5.94
CA LYS A 36 -9.22 3.78 5.83
C LYS A 36 -8.86 2.31 6.02
N ILE A 37 -9.42 1.71 7.06
CA ILE A 37 -9.16 0.33 7.45
C ILE A 37 -10.46 -0.45 7.36
N SER A 38 -10.44 -1.55 6.61
CA SER A 38 -11.56 -2.46 6.48
C SER A 38 -11.29 -3.71 7.31
N VAL A 39 -12.18 -3.98 8.26
CA VAL A 39 -12.13 -5.15 9.14
C VAL A 39 -13.25 -6.11 8.75
N GLN A 40 -12.89 -7.31 8.35
CA GLN A 40 -13.84 -8.39 8.05
C GLN A 40 -13.96 -9.32 9.26
N TYR A 41 -15.16 -9.49 9.76
CA TYR A 41 -15.44 -10.29 10.92
C TYR A 41 -16.67 -11.17 10.76
N VAL A 42 -16.75 -12.21 11.56
CA VAL A 42 -17.86 -13.16 11.61
C VAL A 42 -18.17 -13.57 13.04
N VAL A 43 -19.40 -13.91 13.33
CA VAL A 43 -19.77 -14.48 14.64
C VAL A 43 -19.38 -15.96 14.68
N ILE A 44 -18.64 -16.37 15.71
CA ILE A 44 -18.27 -17.78 15.94
C ILE A 44 -19.52 -18.57 16.32
N LYS A 45 -19.83 -19.61 15.56
CA LYS A 45 -21.07 -20.39 15.72
C LYS A 45 -21.26 -20.92 17.15
N ASP A 46 -20.21 -21.39 17.78
CA ASP A 46 -20.24 -21.96 19.12
C ASP A 46 -20.25 -20.92 20.25
N LYS A 47 -20.03 -19.64 19.92
CA LYS A 47 -19.99 -18.52 20.85
C LYS A 47 -21.08 -17.47 20.58
N VAL A 48 -22.19 -17.87 19.93
CA VAL A 48 -23.31 -16.96 19.62
C VAL A 48 -23.91 -16.35 20.89
N PHE A 49 -23.93 -17.09 21.98
CA PHE A 49 -24.42 -16.60 23.27
C PHE A 49 -23.58 -15.41 23.76
N GLU A 50 -22.25 -15.54 23.70
CA GLU A 50 -21.32 -14.48 24.07
C GLU A 50 -21.51 -13.25 23.19
N ALA A 51 -21.65 -13.45 21.89
CA ALA A 51 -21.83 -12.37 20.94
C ALA A 51 -23.13 -11.57 21.17
N VAL A 52 -24.17 -12.21 21.67
CA VAL A 52 -25.48 -11.57 21.93
C VAL A 52 -25.56 -10.92 23.30
N TYR A 53 -24.99 -11.57 24.33
CA TYR A 53 -25.23 -11.15 25.73
C TYR A 53 -24.03 -10.46 26.38
N LYS A 54 -22.80 -10.63 25.85
CA LYS A 54 -21.62 -9.99 26.45
C LYS A 54 -21.26 -8.67 25.80
N LEU A 55 -21.67 -8.44 24.53
CA LEU A 55 -21.31 -7.26 23.75
C LEU A 55 -22.54 -6.61 23.14
N ASP A 56 -22.81 -5.37 23.52
CA ASP A 56 -23.94 -4.61 23.03
C ASP A 56 -23.73 -4.14 21.58
N ASN A 57 -22.56 -3.56 21.28
CA ASN A 57 -22.26 -3.02 19.96
C ASN A 57 -20.86 -3.41 19.46
N PRO A 58 -20.76 -4.46 18.63
CA PRO A 58 -19.48 -4.91 18.09
C PRO A 58 -18.77 -3.86 17.20
N PHE A 59 -19.56 -3.03 16.48
CA PHE A 59 -19.00 -1.99 15.62
C PHE A 59 -18.18 -0.97 16.43
N ASN A 60 -18.75 -0.48 17.53
CA ASN A 60 -18.08 0.50 18.38
C ASN A 60 -16.82 -0.08 19.02
N GLN A 61 -16.86 -1.34 19.42
CA GLN A 61 -15.72 -2.00 20.03
C GLN A 61 -14.58 -2.21 19.02
N ILE A 62 -14.88 -2.78 17.86
CA ILE A 62 -13.90 -2.96 16.79
C ILE A 62 -13.31 -1.59 16.41
N THR A 63 -14.15 -0.58 16.20
CA THR A 63 -13.72 0.77 15.89
C THR A 63 -12.75 1.31 16.93
N SER A 64 -13.06 1.17 18.22
CA SER A 64 -12.21 1.66 19.31
C SER A 64 -10.85 0.99 19.33
N PHE A 65 -10.77 -0.33 19.13
CA PHE A 65 -9.50 -1.06 19.05
C PHE A 65 -8.69 -0.65 17.82
N VAL A 66 -9.36 -0.48 16.66
CA VAL A 66 -8.69 0.01 15.44
C VAL A 66 -8.08 1.40 15.67
N PHE A 67 -8.84 2.32 16.31
CA PHE A 67 -8.33 3.65 16.65
C PHE A 67 -7.12 3.59 17.57
N ASP A 68 -7.16 2.74 18.60
CA ASP A 68 -6.08 2.61 19.57
C ASP A 68 -4.79 2.13 18.90
N VAL A 69 -4.85 1.04 18.16
CA VAL A 69 -3.67 0.46 17.50
C VAL A 69 -3.10 1.40 16.44
N VAL A 70 -3.94 2.01 15.60
CA VAL A 70 -3.48 2.93 14.55
C VAL A 70 -2.80 4.15 15.15
N ARG A 71 -3.37 4.72 16.21
CA ARG A 71 -2.78 5.86 16.92
C ARG A 71 -1.54 5.51 17.72
N ALA A 72 -1.33 4.25 18.04
CA ALA A 72 -0.10 3.77 18.66
C ALA A 72 1.02 3.49 17.64
N GLU A 73 0.69 2.99 16.45
CA GLU A 73 1.68 2.53 15.46
C GLU A 73 2.08 3.63 14.46
N VAL A 74 1.11 4.35 13.88
CA VAL A 74 1.38 5.32 12.81
C VAL A 74 2.30 6.47 13.24
N PRO A 75 2.22 7.04 14.47
CA PRO A 75 3.15 8.09 14.90
C PRO A 75 4.61 7.65 15.05
N LYS A 76 4.90 6.36 15.02
CA LYS A 76 6.26 5.81 15.01
C LYS A 76 6.88 5.81 13.60
N LEU A 77 6.06 5.92 12.57
CA LEU A 77 6.41 5.80 11.16
C LEU A 77 6.42 7.16 10.47
N ARG A 78 7.32 7.34 9.50
CA ARG A 78 7.27 8.46 8.57
C ARG A 78 6.17 8.22 7.53
N LEU A 79 5.74 9.27 6.84
CA LEU A 79 4.68 9.15 5.84
C LEU A 79 5.00 8.08 4.77
N ASP A 80 6.21 8.09 4.24
CA ASP A 80 6.65 7.10 3.24
C ASP A 80 6.62 5.67 3.81
N ASP A 81 7.06 5.50 5.07
CA ASP A 81 7.00 4.21 5.77
C ASP A 81 5.55 3.72 5.97
N VAL A 82 4.59 4.63 6.17
CA VAL A 82 3.17 4.27 6.32
C VAL A 82 2.63 3.65 5.03
N PHE A 83 3.01 4.20 3.87
CA PHE A 83 2.65 3.63 2.57
C PHE A 83 3.33 2.28 2.31
N GLU A 84 4.62 2.18 2.62
CA GLU A 84 5.42 0.97 2.40
C GLU A 84 5.01 -0.17 3.33
N LYS A 85 4.76 0.14 4.61
CA LYS A 85 4.48 -0.85 5.68
C LYS A 85 3.00 -0.95 6.03
N LYS A 86 2.10 -0.59 5.11
CA LYS A 86 0.64 -0.67 5.33
C LYS A 86 0.17 -2.05 5.77
N ASP A 87 0.82 -3.11 5.27
CA ASP A 87 0.46 -4.49 5.61
C ASP A 87 0.88 -4.85 7.04
N ASP A 88 2.00 -4.30 7.54
CA ASP A 88 2.42 -4.47 8.93
C ASP A 88 1.43 -3.80 9.90
N ILE A 89 0.92 -2.62 9.53
CA ILE A 89 -0.13 -1.92 10.28
C ILE A 89 -1.41 -2.79 10.29
N ALA A 90 -1.81 -3.35 9.15
CA ALA A 90 -2.97 -4.22 9.06
C ALA A 90 -2.83 -5.47 9.93
N ILE A 91 -1.64 -6.08 9.97
CA ILE A 91 -1.33 -7.25 10.81
C ILE A 91 -1.40 -6.89 12.29
N ALA A 92 -0.83 -5.74 12.69
CA ALA A 92 -0.88 -5.28 14.07
C ALA A 92 -2.33 -5.04 14.53
N VAL A 93 -3.13 -4.35 13.72
CA VAL A 93 -4.57 -4.13 13.98
C VAL A 93 -5.32 -5.46 14.06
N ASN A 94 -5.09 -6.38 13.12
CA ASN A 94 -5.76 -7.68 13.10
C ASN A 94 -5.50 -8.44 14.39
N ARG A 95 -4.24 -8.52 14.84
CA ARG A 95 -3.87 -9.26 16.06
C ARG A 95 -4.56 -8.73 17.30
N GLU A 96 -4.52 -7.43 17.52
CA GLU A 96 -5.08 -6.80 18.72
C GLU A 96 -6.63 -6.88 18.73
N VAL A 97 -7.25 -6.59 17.57
CA VAL A 97 -8.71 -6.67 17.43
C VAL A 97 -9.19 -8.13 17.60
N GLN A 98 -8.48 -9.10 17.02
CA GLN A 98 -8.83 -10.51 17.13
C GLN A 98 -8.73 -11.02 18.55
N GLU A 99 -7.67 -10.69 19.28
CA GLU A 99 -7.49 -11.10 20.68
C GLU A 99 -8.64 -10.58 21.55
N ALA A 100 -8.99 -9.31 21.41
CA ALA A 100 -10.09 -8.70 22.15
C ALA A 100 -11.45 -9.28 21.77
N MET A 101 -11.75 -9.36 20.46
CA MET A 101 -13.08 -9.72 19.96
C MET A 101 -13.39 -11.21 20.06
N ASN A 102 -12.37 -12.08 20.06
CA ASN A 102 -12.56 -13.53 20.26
C ASN A 102 -13.21 -13.84 21.61
N THR A 103 -12.92 -13.06 22.64
CA THR A 103 -13.53 -13.19 23.98
C THR A 103 -15.05 -12.93 23.94
N TYR A 104 -15.50 -12.11 22.99
CA TYR A 104 -16.91 -11.77 22.79
C TYR A 104 -17.60 -12.63 21.72
N GLY A 105 -16.92 -13.65 21.19
CA GLY A 105 -17.52 -14.56 20.21
C GLY A 105 -17.47 -14.07 18.78
N TYR A 106 -16.58 -13.11 18.46
CA TYR A 106 -16.31 -12.66 17.09
C TYR A 106 -14.92 -13.12 16.64
N ASP A 107 -14.83 -13.56 15.39
CA ASP A 107 -13.58 -13.90 14.72
C ASP A 107 -13.27 -12.87 13.65
N ILE A 108 -12.05 -12.35 13.64
CA ILE A 108 -11.57 -11.39 12.66
C ILE A 108 -10.90 -12.15 11.53
N ILE A 109 -11.56 -12.20 10.39
CA ILE A 109 -11.09 -12.95 9.22
C ILE A 109 -9.90 -12.24 8.57
N LYS A 110 -10.04 -10.93 8.33
CA LYS A 110 -8.99 -10.13 7.69
C LYS A 110 -9.15 -8.65 8.02
N THR A 111 -8.00 -8.00 8.17
CA THR A 111 -7.90 -6.55 8.27
C THR A 111 -7.06 -6.02 7.13
N LEU A 112 -7.49 -4.93 6.50
CA LEU A 112 -6.86 -4.34 5.33
C LEU A 112 -6.77 -2.83 5.51
N VAL A 113 -5.63 -2.22 5.23
CA VAL A 113 -5.52 -0.78 4.99
C VAL A 113 -5.87 -0.53 3.53
N THR A 114 -7.05 0.03 3.30
CA THR A 114 -7.61 0.21 1.94
C THR A 114 -7.23 1.54 1.33
N ASP A 115 -7.00 2.57 2.16
CA ASP A 115 -6.63 3.90 1.67
C ASP A 115 -5.78 4.64 2.71
N ILE A 116 -4.84 5.46 2.22
CA ILE A 116 -3.98 6.34 3.02
C ILE A 116 -4.02 7.71 2.35
N ASP A 117 -4.68 8.65 3.01
CA ASP A 117 -4.95 9.98 2.49
C ASP A 117 -4.24 11.04 3.34
N PRO A 118 -3.06 11.54 2.93
CA PRO A 118 -2.39 12.64 3.59
C PRO A 118 -3.07 13.98 3.28
N ASP A 119 -2.70 15.01 4.03
CA ASP A 119 -3.16 16.37 3.81
C ASP A 119 -2.92 16.85 2.36
N GLU A 120 -3.84 17.62 1.81
CA GLU A 120 -3.79 18.09 0.41
C GLU A 120 -2.50 18.86 0.07
N GLN A 121 -1.97 19.64 0.99
CA GLN A 121 -0.72 20.39 0.76
C GLN A 121 0.46 19.42 0.61
N VAL A 122 0.46 18.37 1.39
CA VAL A 122 1.49 17.31 1.31
C VAL A 122 1.36 16.50 0.02
N LYS A 123 0.14 16.15 -0.41
CA LYS A 123 -0.10 15.52 -1.71
C LYS A 123 0.46 16.35 -2.86
N HIS A 124 0.17 17.65 -2.87
CA HIS A 124 0.70 18.55 -3.89
C HIS A 124 2.23 18.66 -3.85
N ALA A 125 2.84 18.65 -2.66
CA ALA A 125 4.30 18.65 -2.53
C ALA A 125 4.91 17.33 -3.06
N MET A 126 4.35 16.18 -2.67
CA MET A 126 4.79 14.86 -3.14
C MET A 126 4.66 14.74 -4.67
N ASN A 127 3.55 15.20 -5.25
CA ASN A 127 3.34 15.18 -6.70
C ASN A 127 4.38 16.03 -7.44
N ARG A 128 4.78 17.21 -6.90
CA ARG A 128 5.85 18.03 -7.48
C ARG A 128 7.21 17.35 -7.39
N ILE A 129 7.54 16.75 -6.25
CA ILE A 129 8.80 16.01 -6.08
C ILE A 129 8.87 14.87 -7.10
N ASN A 130 7.81 14.05 -7.17
CA ASN A 130 7.73 12.93 -8.10
C ASN A 130 7.81 13.37 -9.58
N ALA A 131 7.21 14.51 -9.94
CA ALA A 131 7.32 15.09 -11.28
C ALA A 131 8.77 15.50 -11.59
N SER A 132 9.43 16.21 -10.67
CA SER A 132 10.81 16.63 -10.82
C SER A 132 11.80 15.46 -10.91
N GLU A 133 11.57 14.40 -10.13
CA GLU A 133 12.37 13.17 -10.21
C GLU A 133 12.22 12.48 -11.58
N ARG A 134 10.97 12.38 -12.07
CA ARG A 134 10.71 11.82 -13.40
C ARG A 134 11.35 12.63 -14.50
N GLU A 135 11.28 13.97 -14.46
CA GLU A 135 11.96 14.85 -15.40
C GLU A 135 13.47 14.67 -15.35
N LYS A 136 14.08 14.59 -14.17
CA LYS A 136 15.51 14.33 -14.00
C LYS A 136 15.91 13.00 -14.61
N VAL A 137 15.17 11.94 -14.35
CA VAL A 137 15.42 10.60 -14.91
C VAL A 137 15.25 10.60 -16.42
N ALA A 138 14.22 11.25 -16.96
CA ALA A 138 14.01 11.39 -18.40
C ALA A 138 15.18 12.14 -19.06
N ALA A 139 15.61 13.27 -18.51
CA ALA A 139 16.75 14.03 -19.03
C ALA A 139 18.06 13.22 -18.99
N GLN A 140 18.23 12.39 -17.96
CA GLN A 140 19.38 11.50 -17.85
C GLN A 140 19.40 10.42 -18.95
N TYR A 141 18.25 9.79 -19.21
CA TYR A 141 18.10 8.82 -20.29
C TYR A 141 18.29 9.46 -21.68
N GLU A 142 17.76 10.67 -21.91
CA GLU A 142 17.98 11.40 -23.15
C GLU A 142 19.46 11.74 -23.36
N GLY A 143 20.14 12.20 -22.31
CA GLY A 143 21.59 12.47 -22.36
C GLY A 143 22.41 11.23 -22.66
N ASP A 144 22.09 10.11 -22.03
CA ASP A 144 22.76 8.83 -22.28
C ASP A 144 22.50 8.32 -23.71
N ALA A 145 21.27 8.43 -24.20
CA ALA A 145 20.91 8.08 -25.58
C ALA A 145 21.67 8.92 -26.58
N GLN A 146 21.76 10.22 -26.38
CA GLN A 146 22.54 11.12 -27.26
C GLN A 146 24.03 10.77 -27.21
N ARG A 147 24.59 10.49 -26.05
CA ARG A 147 25.99 10.07 -25.91
C ARG A 147 26.27 8.78 -26.69
N ILE A 148 25.39 7.78 -26.57
CA ILE A 148 25.51 6.51 -27.30
C ILE A 148 25.47 6.76 -28.81
N LEU A 149 24.52 7.56 -29.29
CA LEU A 149 24.41 7.90 -30.73
C LEU A 149 25.67 8.58 -31.27
N ILE A 150 26.24 9.55 -30.52
CA ILE A 150 27.47 10.24 -30.92
C ILE A 150 28.65 9.28 -30.98
N VAL A 151 28.79 8.40 -29.97
CA VAL A 151 29.88 7.41 -29.90
C VAL A 151 29.76 6.40 -31.04
N GLU A 152 28.57 5.87 -31.29
CA GLU A 152 28.36 4.89 -32.36
C GLU A 152 28.55 5.52 -33.74
N LYS A 153 28.11 6.77 -33.94
CA LYS A 153 28.40 7.52 -35.19
C LYS A 153 29.90 7.73 -35.41
N ALA A 154 30.62 8.14 -34.36
CA ALA A 154 32.07 8.32 -34.46
C ALA A 154 32.81 7.00 -34.75
N LYS A 155 32.38 5.88 -34.13
CA LYS A 155 32.92 4.54 -34.44
C LYS A 155 32.65 4.13 -35.89
N ALA A 156 31.43 4.33 -36.37
CA ALA A 156 31.04 4.01 -37.75
C ALA A 156 31.82 4.84 -38.77
N GLU A 157 32.05 6.13 -38.49
CA GLU A 157 32.87 7.00 -39.32
C GLU A 157 34.34 6.55 -39.33
N ALA A 158 34.91 6.19 -38.20
CA ALA A 158 36.27 5.68 -38.10
C ALA A 158 36.44 4.37 -38.86
N GLU A 159 35.51 3.44 -38.74
CA GLU A 159 35.50 2.16 -39.45
C GLU A 159 35.34 2.36 -40.96
N SER A 160 34.46 3.24 -41.39
CA SER A 160 34.30 3.60 -42.81
C SER A 160 35.59 4.14 -43.40
N LYS A 161 36.28 5.06 -42.72
CA LYS A 161 37.58 5.60 -43.17
C LYS A 161 38.67 4.53 -43.22
N ARG A 162 38.68 3.60 -42.24
CA ARG A 162 39.61 2.46 -42.24
C ARG A 162 39.40 1.55 -43.45
N LEU A 163 38.17 1.19 -43.76
CA LEU A 163 37.80 0.34 -44.89
C LEU A 163 38.12 1.02 -46.25
N GLN A 164 37.84 2.33 -46.36
CA GLN A 164 38.20 3.12 -47.53
C GLN A 164 39.73 3.14 -47.76
N GLY A 165 40.50 3.32 -46.68
CA GLY A 165 41.97 3.28 -46.76
C GLY A 165 42.50 1.91 -47.18
N GLN A 166 41.91 0.82 -46.69
CA GLN A 166 42.23 -0.54 -47.08
C GLN A 166 41.91 -0.78 -48.59
N GLY A 167 40.72 -0.39 -49.03
CA GLY A 167 40.32 -0.52 -50.44
C GLY A 167 41.23 0.23 -51.40
N ILE A 168 41.70 1.44 -51.05
CA ILE A 168 42.67 2.21 -51.84
C ILE A 168 44.04 1.49 -51.86
N ALA A 169 44.49 0.94 -50.75
CA ALA A 169 45.74 0.21 -50.69
C ALA A 169 45.72 -1.07 -51.51
N ASP A 170 44.62 -1.81 -51.47
CA ASP A 170 44.42 -3.03 -52.26
C ASP A 170 44.35 -2.75 -53.73
N GLN A 171 43.62 -1.69 -54.16
CA GLN A 171 43.57 -1.23 -55.51
C GLN A 171 44.96 -0.82 -56.11
N ARG A 172 45.77 -0.17 -55.26
CA ARG A 172 47.14 0.18 -55.67
C ARG A 172 48.06 -1.03 -55.83
N ARG A 173 47.86 -2.10 -55.07
CA ARG A 173 48.59 -3.35 -55.17
C ARG A 173 48.28 -4.12 -56.46
N GLU A 174 47.02 -4.06 -56.87
CA GLU A 174 46.60 -4.74 -58.12
C GLU A 174 47.04 -4.02 -59.42
N ILE A 175 47.37 -2.73 -59.37
CA ILE A 175 47.80 -1.92 -60.51
C ILE A 175 49.33 -1.87 -60.65
N ALA A 176 50.08 -2.27 -59.63
CA ALA A 176 51.53 -2.34 -59.62
C ALA A 176 52.05 -3.67 -60.11
#